data_5d78e61a2e193901ec5533289ab3e3a5
#
_entry.id   5d78e61a2e193901ec5533289ab3e3a5
#
_cell.length_a   1.000
_cell.length_b   1.000
_cell.length_c   1.000
_cell.angle_alpha   90.00
_cell.angle_beta   90.00
_cell.angle_gamma   90.00
#
_symmetry.space_group_name_H-M   'P 1'
#
loop_
_entity.id
_entity.type
_entity.pdbx_description
1 polymer ?
#
loop_
_entity_poly.entity_id
_entity_poly.type
_entity_poly.pdbx_seq_one_letter_code
_entity_poly.pdbx_strand_id
1 'polypeptide(L)'
;MNTYLIVKTLHIISATLMVGTGFGTAFYLFWANRSGSVAAQSVVSHWVIKADWWFTTPAVIFQPLSGLWMLYERGYTVSTMLEQNWVWMTLGLYILAGICWLPVVWLQIRMAKIAEKVHKENADTIPEPYWHYARSWELLGYPAFCATIVIYFLMVMKPI
;
A
#
# COMPACT_ATOMS: atom_id res chain seq x y z
N MET A 1 -24.84 -19.80 -7.05
CA MET A 1 -24.30 -18.52 -6.53
C MET A 1 -23.48 -17.90 -7.67
N ASN A 2 -23.66 -16.63 -7.97
CA ASN A 2 -23.01 -16.00 -9.13
C ASN A 2 -21.51 -15.76 -8.82
N THR A 3 -20.61 -16.50 -9.48
CA THR A 3 -19.15 -16.43 -9.29
C THR A 3 -18.63 -14.99 -9.45
N TYR A 4 -19.17 -14.24 -10.41
CA TYR A 4 -18.84 -12.84 -10.61
C TYR A 4 -19.08 -11.98 -9.35
N LEU A 5 -20.22 -12.16 -8.68
CA LEU A 5 -20.53 -11.39 -7.45
C LEU A 5 -19.59 -11.75 -6.29
N ILE A 6 -19.20 -13.03 -6.18
CA ILE A 6 -18.23 -13.45 -5.17
C ILE A 6 -16.88 -12.77 -5.41
N VAL A 7 -16.34 -12.88 -6.63
CA VAL A 7 -15.05 -12.27 -6.97
C VAL A 7 -15.10 -10.75 -6.80
N LYS A 8 -16.20 -10.10 -7.20
CA LYS A 8 -16.40 -8.66 -6.99
C LYS A 8 -16.38 -8.29 -5.51
N THR A 9 -17.04 -9.08 -4.66
CA THR A 9 -17.06 -8.84 -3.22
C THR A 9 -15.65 -9.00 -2.63
N LEU A 10 -14.93 -10.06 -3.00
CA LEU A 10 -13.56 -10.30 -2.56
C LEU A 10 -12.60 -9.19 -3.05
N HIS A 11 -12.78 -8.70 -4.27
CA HIS A 11 -12.03 -7.57 -4.81
C HIS A 11 -12.23 -6.29 -3.99
N ILE A 12 -13.48 -5.98 -3.60
CA ILE A 12 -13.79 -4.83 -2.76
C ILE A 12 -13.18 -5.00 -1.36
N ILE A 13 -13.33 -6.17 -0.75
CA ILE A 13 -12.72 -6.46 0.56
C ILE A 13 -11.20 -6.33 0.49
N SER A 14 -10.58 -6.89 -0.53
CA SER A 14 -9.13 -6.80 -0.75
C SER A 14 -8.67 -5.35 -0.92
N ALA A 15 -9.41 -4.52 -1.69
CA ALA A 15 -9.12 -3.09 -1.82
C ALA A 15 -9.18 -2.37 -0.46
N THR A 16 -10.21 -2.68 0.33
CA THR A 16 -10.39 -2.11 1.67
C THR A 16 -9.25 -2.50 2.60
N LEU A 17 -8.84 -3.78 2.58
CA LEU A 17 -7.69 -4.25 3.37
C LEU A 17 -6.39 -3.57 2.93
N MET A 18 -6.13 -3.48 1.63
CA MET A 18 -4.92 -2.85 1.10
C MET A 18 -4.79 -1.39 1.52
N VAL A 19 -5.83 -0.60 1.27
CA VAL A 19 -5.80 0.84 1.57
C VAL A 19 -5.94 1.11 3.06
N GLY A 20 -6.81 0.39 3.76
CA GLY A 20 -7.00 0.53 5.20
C GLY A 20 -5.76 0.16 5.99
N THR A 21 -5.11 -0.96 5.66
CA THR A 21 -3.84 -1.35 6.28
C THR A 21 -2.75 -0.33 5.96
N GLY A 22 -2.55 0.01 4.69
CA GLY A 22 -1.51 0.96 4.28
C GLY A 22 -1.65 2.32 4.96
N PHE A 23 -2.86 2.87 5.03
CA PHE A 23 -3.13 4.13 5.71
C PHE A 23 -2.95 4.01 7.24
N GLY A 24 -3.51 2.96 7.85
CA GLY A 24 -3.42 2.74 9.29
C GLY A 24 -1.99 2.55 9.77
N THR A 25 -1.22 1.71 9.08
CA THR A 25 0.19 1.47 9.42
C THR A 25 1.05 2.71 9.20
N ALA A 26 0.80 3.46 8.11
CA ALA A 26 1.49 4.73 7.86
C ALA A 26 1.19 5.76 8.95
N PHE A 27 -0.07 5.88 9.38
CA PHE A 27 -0.46 6.77 10.47
C PHE A 27 0.28 6.43 11.77
N TYR A 28 0.28 5.16 12.18
CA TYR A 28 0.94 4.77 13.42
C TYR A 28 2.45 4.93 13.36
N LEU A 29 3.10 4.60 12.25
CA LEU A 29 4.55 4.78 12.11
C LEU A 29 4.94 6.26 12.08
N PHE A 30 4.15 7.10 11.42
CA PHE A 30 4.35 8.55 11.40
C PHE A 30 4.35 9.15 12.82
N TRP A 31 3.38 8.75 13.65
CA TRP A 31 3.31 9.23 15.03
C TRP A 31 4.35 8.59 15.95
N ALA A 32 4.69 7.32 15.76
CA ALA A 32 5.79 6.68 16.47
C ALA A 32 7.12 7.40 16.21
N ASN A 33 7.38 7.80 14.97
CA ASN A 33 8.57 8.59 14.62
C ASN A 33 8.63 9.95 15.32
N ARG A 34 7.49 10.53 15.64
CA ARG A 34 7.38 11.85 16.32
C ARG A 34 7.24 11.76 17.83
N SER A 35 7.11 10.57 18.39
CA SER A 35 6.95 10.37 19.83
C SER A 35 8.23 10.58 20.65
N GLY A 36 9.41 10.58 20.01
CA GLY A 36 10.70 10.57 20.68
C GLY A 36 11.05 9.26 21.40
N SER A 37 10.21 8.23 21.30
CA SER A 37 10.38 6.94 21.97
C SER A 37 10.98 5.88 21.04
N VAL A 38 12.21 5.46 21.31
CA VAL A 38 12.90 4.37 20.60
C VAL A 38 12.09 3.07 20.68
N ALA A 39 11.52 2.77 21.85
CA ALA A 39 10.69 1.59 22.05
C ALA A 39 9.43 1.62 21.15
N ALA A 40 8.74 2.76 21.05
CA ALA A 40 7.58 2.91 20.18
C ALA A 40 7.96 2.75 18.71
N GLN A 41 9.05 3.36 18.26
CA GLN A 41 9.56 3.23 16.88
C GLN A 41 9.91 1.78 16.55
N SER A 42 10.56 1.06 17.45
CA SER A 42 10.93 -0.35 17.28
C SER A 42 9.69 -1.25 17.16
N VAL A 43 8.76 -1.14 18.11
CA VAL A 43 7.55 -1.99 18.15
C VAL A 43 6.65 -1.71 16.94
N VAL A 44 6.37 -0.43 16.67
CA VAL A 44 5.46 -0.07 15.57
C VAL A 44 6.05 -0.45 14.22
N SER A 45 7.35 -0.18 13.96
CA SER A 45 7.99 -0.58 12.69
C SER A 45 7.90 -2.08 12.43
N HIS A 46 8.05 -2.89 13.48
CA HIS A 46 7.92 -4.35 13.36
C HIS A 46 6.52 -4.80 12.96
N TRP A 47 5.48 -4.20 13.58
CA TRP A 47 4.09 -4.54 13.26
C TRP A 47 3.64 -4.01 11.90
N VAL A 48 4.16 -2.87 11.46
CA VAL A 48 3.94 -2.34 10.11
C VAL A 48 4.39 -3.35 9.05
N ILE A 49 5.61 -3.88 9.17
CA ILE A 49 6.13 -4.90 8.24
C ILE A 49 5.24 -6.15 8.24
N LYS A 50 4.82 -6.62 9.42
CA LYS A 50 3.92 -7.78 9.51
C LYS A 50 2.57 -7.52 8.86
N ALA A 51 1.99 -6.34 9.08
CA ALA A 51 0.71 -5.98 8.48
C ALA A 51 0.81 -5.90 6.95
N ASP A 52 1.89 -5.37 6.41
CA ASP A 52 2.13 -5.33 4.97
C ASP A 52 2.27 -6.74 4.37
N TRP A 53 2.96 -7.65 5.04
CA TRP A 53 3.08 -9.03 4.57
C TRP A 53 1.76 -9.81 4.63
N TRP A 54 0.96 -9.62 5.67
CA TRP A 54 -0.29 -10.38 5.87
C TRP A 54 -1.49 -9.81 5.12
N PHE A 55 -1.56 -8.50 4.95
CA PHE A 55 -2.73 -7.83 4.38
C PHE A 55 -2.42 -7.12 3.07
N THR A 56 -1.40 -6.24 3.04
CA THR A 56 -1.11 -5.42 1.86
C THR A 56 -0.58 -6.26 0.71
N THR A 57 0.40 -7.13 0.93
CA THR A 57 1.04 -7.91 -0.15
C THR A 57 0.06 -8.86 -0.85
N PRO A 58 -0.73 -9.69 -0.16
CA PRO A 58 -1.74 -10.53 -0.84
C PRO A 58 -2.78 -9.70 -1.59
N ALA A 59 -3.20 -8.57 -1.02
CA ALA A 59 -4.18 -7.69 -1.65
C ALA A 59 -3.62 -7.03 -2.91
N VAL A 60 -2.37 -6.56 -2.90
CA VAL A 60 -1.67 -6.00 -4.07
C VAL A 60 -1.60 -7.02 -5.22
N ILE A 61 -1.43 -8.28 -4.95
CA ILE A 61 -1.43 -9.33 -5.98
C ILE A 61 -2.85 -9.61 -6.47
N PHE A 62 -3.80 -9.73 -5.56
CA PHE A 62 -5.18 -10.11 -5.89
C PHE A 62 -5.93 -9.02 -6.66
N GLN A 63 -5.66 -7.74 -6.42
CA GLN A 63 -6.36 -6.62 -7.05
C GLN A 63 -6.31 -6.65 -8.58
N PRO A 64 -5.14 -6.66 -9.25
CA PRO A 64 -5.11 -6.68 -10.71
C PRO A 64 -5.65 -7.99 -11.28
N LEU A 65 -5.40 -9.14 -10.64
CA LEU A 65 -5.88 -10.43 -11.12
C LEU A 65 -7.41 -10.49 -11.13
N SER A 66 -8.04 -10.14 -10.01
CA SER A 66 -9.50 -10.14 -9.89
C SER A 66 -10.15 -9.05 -10.74
N GLY A 67 -9.52 -7.88 -10.86
CA GLY A 67 -10.00 -6.78 -11.68
C GLY A 67 -10.02 -7.14 -13.17
N LEU A 68 -8.92 -7.68 -13.70
CA LEU A 68 -8.83 -8.13 -15.09
C LEU A 68 -9.78 -9.30 -15.40
N TRP A 69 -9.90 -10.25 -14.46
CA TRP A 69 -10.86 -11.34 -14.60
C TRP A 69 -12.30 -10.81 -14.69
N MET A 70 -12.68 -9.84 -13.86
CA MET A 70 -14.02 -9.24 -13.90
C MET A 70 -14.30 -8.47 -15.21
N LEU A 71 -13.29 -7.86 -15.82
CA LEU A 71 -13.42 -7.23 -17.12
C LEU A 71 -13.64 -8.30 -18.20
N TYR A 72 -12.85 -9.37 -18.18
CA TYR A 72 -13.00 -10.50 -19.10
C TYR A 72 -14.40 -11.13 -19.02
N GLU A 73 -14.91 -11.42 -17.82
CA GLU A 73 -16.27 -11.97 -17.62
C GLU A 73 -17.39 -11.04 -18.14
N ARG A 74 -17.11 -9.74 -18.26
CA ARG A 74 -18.03 -8.76 -18.85
C ARG A 74 -17.88 -8.61 -20.35
N GLY A 75 -17.08 -9.44 -21.00
CA GLY A 75 -16.87 -9.44 -22.44
C GLY A 75 -15.91 -8.37 -22.95
N TYR A 76 -15.13 -7.73 -22.06
CA TYR A 76 -14.08 -6.81 -22.50
C TYR A 76 -12.95 -7.58 -23.15
N THR A 77 -12.59 -7.20 -24.37
CA THR A 77 -11.38 -7.62 -25.07
C THR A 77 -10.25 -6.64 -24.77
N VAL A 78 -9.02 -6.97 -25.10
CA VAL A 78 -7.88 -6.07 -24.93
C VAL A 78 -8.11 -4.74 -25.66
N SER A 79 -8.66 -4.77 -26.88
CA SER A 79 -8.99 -3.57 -27.64
C SER A 79 -10.03 -2.70 -26.93
N THR A 80 -11.12 -3.28 -26.47
CA THR A 80 -12.18 -2.54 -25.77
C THR A 80 -11.72 -2.02 -24.39
N MET A 81 -10.80 -2.71 -23.71
CA MET A 81 -10.19 -2.20 -22.48
C MET A 81 -9.36 -0.95 -22.75
N LEU A 82 -8.62 -0.90 -23.85
CA LEU A 82 -7.80 0.27 -24.22
C LEU A 82 -8.63 1.48 -24.64
N GLU A 83 -9.85 1.26 -25.11
CA GLU A 83 -10.82 2.33 -25.44
C GLU A 83 -11.44 2.97 -24.18
N GLN A 84 -11.39 2.28 -23.03
CA GLN A 84 -11.97 2.76 -21.77
C GLN A 84 -10.94 3.56 -20.97
N ASN A 85 -11.09 4.87 -20.95
CA ASN A 85 -10.18 5.78 -20.23
C ASN A 85 -9.96 5.38 -18.75
N TRP A 86 -11.01 5.00 -18.04
CA TRP A 86 -10.92 4.64 -16.64
C TRP A 86 -10.09 3.37 -16.38
N VAL A 87 -10.05 2.42 -17.32
CA VAL A 87 -9.32 1.14 -17.19
C VAL A 87 -7.83 1.41 -17.23
N TRP A 88 -7.33 2.00 -18.31
CA TRP A 88 -5.88 2.22 -18.45
C TRP A 88 -5.37 3.30 -17.49
N MET A 89 -6.17 4.31 -17.12
CA MET A 89 -5.82 5.26 -16.06
C MET A 89 -5.68 4.57 -14.71
N THR A 90 -6.60 3.66 -14.38
CA THR A 90 -6.50 2.84 -13.16
C THR A 90 -5.25 1.99 -13.16
N LEU A 91 -4.96 1.29 -14.27
CA LEU A 91 -3.74 0.47 -14.39
C LEU A 91 -2.47 1.31 -14.27
N GLY A 92 -2.43 2.47 -14.92
CA GLY A 92 -1.29 3.40 -14.83
C GLY A 92 -1.06 3.90 -13.40
N LEU A 93 -2.11 4.32 -12.72
CA LEU A 93 -2.03 4.75 -11.31
C LEU A 93 -1.67 3.59 -10.38
N TYR A 94 -2.14 2.37 -10.68
CA TYR A 94 -1.80 1.19 -9.92
C TYR A 94 -0.30 0.85 -10.05
N ILE A 95 0.24 0.93 -11.26
CA ILE A 95 1.68 0.75 -11.51
C ILE A 95 2.48 1.84 -10.79
N LEU A 96 2.05 3.10 -10.87
CA LEU A 96 2.68 4.21 -10.14
C LEU A 96 2.70 3.96 -8.63
N ALA A 97 1.56 3.56 -8.06
CA ALA A 97 1.47 3.23 -6.64
C ALA A 97 2.41 2.07 -6.27
N GLY A 98 2.51 1.04 -7.12
CA GLY A 98 3.44 -0.09 -6.94
C GLY A 98 4.91 0.31 -7.01
N ILE A 99 5.29 1.17 -7.96
CA ILE A 99 6.66 1.70 -8.08
C ILE A 99 7.05 2.49 -6.83
N CYS A 100 6.11 3.25 -6.25
CA CYS A 100 6.35 3.96 -4.99
C CYS A 100 6.38 3.00 -3.79
N TRP A 101 5.50 2.00 -3.76
CA TRP A 101 5.33 1.09 -2.63
C TRP A 101 6.51 0.13 -2.44
N LEU A 102 7.11 -0.39 -3.51
CA LEU A 102 8.25 -1.32 -3.41
C LEU A 102 9.44 -0.72 -2.63
N PRO A 103 9.92 0.50 -2.94
CA PRO A 103 10.93 1.15 -2.12
C PRO A 103 10.46 1.43 -0.69
N VAL A 104 9.17 1.76 -0.49
CA VAL A 104 8.60 2.00 0.84
C VAL A 104 8.74 0.77 1.74
N VAL A 105 8.43 -0.43 1.24
CA VAL A 105 8.62 -1.68 2.00
C VAL A 105 10.09 -1.89 2.38
N TRP A 106 11.01 -1.65 1.46
CA TRP A 106 12.44 -1.75 1.75
C TRP A 106 12.89 -0.75 2.83
N LEU A 107 12.42 0.50 2.75
CA LEU A 107 12.71 1.55 3.73
C LEU A 107 12.18 1.17 5.12
N GLN A 108 10.95 0.64 5.22
CA GLN A 108 10.37 0.15 6.47
C GLN A 108 11.22 -0.94 7.11
N ILE A 109 11.71 -1.90 6.31
CA ILE A 109 12.60 -2.96 6.80
C ILE A 109 13.92 -2.38 7.34
N ARG A 110 14.49 -1.38 6.67
CA ARG A 110 15.72 -0.71 7.13
C ARG A 110 15.49 0.06 8.42
N MET A 111 14.40 0.82 8.49
CA MET A 111 14.01 1.57 9.69
C MET A 111 13.79 0.63 10.89
N ALA A 112 13.05 -0.46 10.70
CA ALA A 112 12.78 -1.44 11.75
C ALA A 112 14.07 -2.06 12.31
N LYS A 113 15.02 -2.45 11.44
CA LYS A 113 16.31 -2.99 11.86
C LYS A 113 17.13 -2.01 12.69
N ILE A 114 17.13 -0.73 12.31
CA ILE A 114 17.85 0.32 13.08
C ILE A 114 17.17 0.53 14.43
N ALA A 115 15.83 0.71 14.45
CA ALA A 115 15.09 0.93 15.68
C ALA A 115 15.19 -0.25 16.66
N GLU A 116 15.13 -1.48 16.16
CA GLU A 116 15.29 -2.69 16.96
C GLU A 116 16.71 -2.78 17.57
N LYS A 117 17.75 -2.48 16.78
CA LYS A 117 19.13 -2.47 17.27
C LYS A 117 19.32 -1.46 18.40
N VAL A 118 18.89 -0.22 18.16
CA VAL A 118 19.01 0.88 19.14
C VAL A 118 18.24 0.54 20.43
N HIS A 119 17.05 -0.04 20.30
CA HIS A 119 16.25 -0.47 21.45
C HIS A 119 16.94 -1.57 22.26
N LYS A 120 17.55 -2.58 21.61
CA LYS A 120 18.31 -3.65 22.29
C LYS A 120 19.58 -3.15 23.00
N GLU A 121 20.20 -2.10 22.48
CA GLU A 121 21.37 -1.47 23.05
C GLU A 121 21.00 -0.49 24.19
N ASN A 122 19.70 -0.34 24.51
CA ASN A 122 19.16 0.63 25.49
C ASN A 122 19.62 2.07 25.23
N ALA A 123 19.82 2.43 23.97
CA ALA A 123 20.17 3.78 23.60
C ALA A 123 18.91 4.66 23.48
N ASP A 124 19.02 5.91 23.93
CA ASP A 124 17.89 6.84 24.00
C ASP A 124 17.61 7.59 22.71
N THR A 125 18.50 7.50 21.73
CA THR A 125 18.42 8.29 20.51
C THR A 125 18.55 7.43 19.25
N ILE A 126 17.69 7.70 18.28
CA ILE A 126 17.74 7.08 16.94
C ILE A 126 18.81 7.80 16.10
N PRO A 127 19.71 7.05 15.41
CA PRO A 127 20.77 7.62 14.60
C PRO A 127 20.26 8.25 13.30
N GLU A 128 21.02 9.25 12.79
CA GLU A 128 20.66 10.02 11.58
C GLU A 128 20.26 9.20 10.35
N PRO A 129 20.88 8.05 10.02
CA PRO A 129 20.46 7.25 8.87
C PRO A 129 18.98 6.80 8.90
N TYR A 130 18.42 6.59 10.08
CA TYR A 130 16.99 6.29 10.22
C TYR A 130 16.10 7.40 9.68
N TRP A 131 16.45 8.64 10.00
CA TRP A 131 15.66 9.81 9.61
C TRP A 131 15.71 10.08 8.10
N HIS A 132 16.82 9.75 7.44
CA HIS A 132 16.90 9.78 5.98
C HIS A 132 15.91 8.77 5.37
N TYR A 133 15.84 7.55 5.91
CA TYR A 133 14.88 6.55 5.45
C TYR A 133 13.44 6.98 5.75
N ALA A 134 13.17 7.55 6.94
CA ALA A 134 11.85 8.00 7.32
C ALA A 134 11.33 9.12 6.39
N ARG A 135 12.16 10.10 6.03
CA ARG A 135 11.80 11.15 5.07
C ARG A 135 11.50 10.60 3.69
N SER A 136 12.34 9.71 3.19
CA SER A 136 12.12 9.06 1.87
C SER A 136 10.86 8.23 1.87
N TRP A 137 10.58 7.52 2.97
CA TRP A 137 9.37 6.74 3.18
C TRP A 137 8.11 7.64 3.15
N GLU A 138 8.11 8.76 3.86
CA GLU A 138 7.01 9.74 3.85
C GLU A 138 6.80 10.30 2.43
N LEU A 139 7.86 10.74 1.75
CA LEU A 139 7.78 11.32 0.41
C LEU A 139 7.22 10.37 -0.65
N LEU A 140 7.58 9.08 -0.60
CA LEU A 140 7.05 8.07 -1.51
C LEU A 140 5.64 7.62 -1.13
N GLY A 141 5.29 7.70 0.14
CA GLY A 141 3.95 7.36 0.64
C GLY A 141 2.86 8.28 0.10
N TYR A 142 3.12 9.59 -0.01
CA TYR A 142 2.12 10.55 -0.49
C TYR A 142 1.61 10.25 -1.91
N PRO A 143 2.46 10.12 -2.94
CA PRO A 143 1.98 9.83 -4.29
C PRO A 143 1.31 8.45 -4.40
N ALA A 144 1.81 7.44 -3.68
CA ALA A 144 1.17 6.13 -3.64
C ALA A 144 -0.25 6.21 -3.06
N PHE A 145 -0.41 6.92 -1.96
CA PHE A 145 -1.71 7.11 -1.33
C PHE A 145 -2.67 7.92 -2.20
N CYS A 146 -2.22 9.06 -2.75
CA CYS A 146 -3.04 9.86 -3.67
C CYS A 146 -3.48 9.05 -4.90
N ALA A 147 -2.59 8.26 -5.48
CA ALA A 147 -2.92 7.39 -6.61
C ALA A 147 -4.02 6.38 -6.25
N THR A 148 -3.94 5.74 -5.08
CA THR A 148 -4.97 4.79 -4.63
C THR A 148 -6.32 5.44 -4.39
N ILE A 149 -6.38 6.66 -3.85
CA ILE A 149 -7.64 7.41 -3.70
C ILE A 149 -8.25 7.71 -5.07
N VAL A 150 -7.46 8.18 -6.04
CA VAL A 150 -7.95 8.43 -7.40
C VAL A 150 -8.48 7.15 -8.05
N ILE A 151 -7.82 6.01 -7.84
CA ILE A 151 -8.30 4.70 -8.31
C ILE A 151 -9.70 4.39 -7.78
N TYR A 152 -9.99 4.66 -6.50
CA TYR A 152 -11.33 4.46 -5.94
C TYR A 152 -12.38 5.29 -6.69
N PHE A 153 -12.10 6.58 -6.96
CA PHE A 153 -13.00 7.42 -7.75
C PHE A 153 -13.21 6.86 -9.16
N LEU A 154 -12.13 6.47 -9.85
CA LEU A 154 -12.23 5.89 -11.19
C LEU A 154 -13.05 4.60 -11.21
N MET A 155 -12.91 3.74 -10.19
CA MET A 155 -13.66 2.48 -10.09
C MET A 155 -15.15 2.68 -9.84
N VAL A 156 -15.52 3.75 -9.13
CA VAL A 156 -16.93 4.08 -8.83
C VAL A 156 -17.55 4.85 -10.00
N MET A 157 -16.91 5.91 -10.47
CA MET A 157 -17.45 6.83 -11.45
C MET A 157 -17.36 6.30 -12.89
N LYS A 158 -16.34 5.51 -13.20
CA LYS A 158 -16.08 4.94 -14.55
C LYS A 158 -16.28 5.96 -15.66
N PRO A 159 -15.53 7.07 -15.67
CA PRO A 159 -15.68 8.09 -16.69
C PRO A 159 -15.37 7.51 -18.07
N ILE A 160 -16.26 7.78 -19.04
CA ILE A 160 -16.12 7.35 -20.43
C ILE A 160 -14.96 8.08 -21.09
#